data_3fea199e84251d778c92bf9bc6e03d79
#
_entry.id   3fea199e84251d778c92bf9bc6e03d79
#
_cell.length_a   1.000
_cell.length_b   1.000
_cell.length_c   1.000
_cell.angle_alpha   90.00
_cell.angle_beta   90.00
_cell.angle_gamma   90.00
#
_symmetry.space_group_name_H-M   'P 1'
#
loop_
_entity.id
_entity.type
_entity.pdbx_description
1 polymer ?
#
loop_
_entity_poly.entity_id
_entity_poly.type
_entity_poly.pdbx_seq_one_letter_code
_entity_poly.pdbx_strand_id
1 'polypeptide(L)'
;MCLRVRSGTNPFALRPVLAELRAAGIRIPSNHSRWHNLLHPDDWFDESEEEYWVNVAFHAPLSLLQNFLWCALARDFGDIRPRPFCDIYFFNLSLQVMAFPYDDRGMDVVGPNRTPLAQLYQKHQRYLLAHDRPVMDETFRV
;
A
#
# COMPACT_ATOMS: atom_id res chain seq x y z
N MET A 1 -8.11 -4.13 -3.45
CA MET A 1 -7.06 -4.06 -2.39
C MET A 1 -6.02 -5.13 -2.60
N CYS A 2 -4.78 -4.82 -2.40
CA CYS A 2 -3.74 -5.82 -2.25
C CYS A 2 -2.99 -5.54 -0.95
N LEU A 3 -2.81 -6.56 -0.13
CA LEU A 3 -1.96 -6.52 1.05
C LEU A 3 -0.67 -7.25 0.72
N ARG A 4 0.45 -6.64 1.03
CA ARG A 4 1.77 -7.24 0.90
C ARG A 4 2.39 -7.37 2.28
N VAL A 5 2.69 -8.60 2.67
CA VAL A 5 3.23 -8.93 3.98
C VAL A 5 4.52 -9.71 3.80
N ARG A 6 5.56 -9.32 4.52
CA ARG A 6 6.83 -10.06 4.54
C ARG A 6 6.67 -11.38 5.28
N SER A 7 7.29 -12.44 4.80
CA SER A 7 7.50 -13.66 5.57
C SER A 7 8.54 -13.40 6.66
N GLY A 8 8.42 -14.06 7.80
CA GLY A 8 9.35 -13.88 8.91
C GLY A 8 8.68 -14.14 10.26
N THR A 9 9.47 -14.13 11.32
CA THR A 9 8.98 -14.57 12.63
C THR A 9 8.39 -13.46 13.49
N ASN A 10 8.89 -12.23 13.42
CA ASN A 10 8.35 -11.12 14.23
C ASN A 10 9.04 -9.78 13.87
N PRO A 11 8.36 -8.63 13.82
CA PRO A 11 6.91 -8.35 13.86
C PRO A 11 6.19 -8.52 12.52
N PHE A 12 6.92 -8.97 11.51
CA PHE A 12 6.51 -9.01 10.10
C PHE A 12 5.80 -10.30 9.70
N ALA A 13 5.66 -11.25 10.63
CA ALA A 13 4.98 -12.50 10.35
C ALA A 13 3.50 -12.28 10.01
N LEU A 14 2.98 -13.10 9.13
CA LEU A 14 1.59 -13.03 8.67
C LEU A 14 0.56 -13.07 9.83
N ARG A 15 0.81 -13.86 10.88
CA ARG A 15 -0.11 -13.96 12.02
C ARG A 15 -0.31 -12.65 12.79
N PRO A 16 0.74 -11.95 13.25
CA PRO A 16 0.61 -10.63 13.87
C PRO A 16 -0.10 -9.62 12.97
N VAL A 17 0.25 -9.57 11.69
CA VAL A 17 -0.39 -8.67 10.73
C VAL A 17 -1.88 -8.96 10.61
N LEU A 18 -2.30 -10.23 10.49
CA LEU A 18 -3.71 -10.60 10.44
C LEU A 18 -4.46 -10.27 11.74
N ALA A 19 -3.80 -10.37 12.90
CA ALA A 19 -4.40 -9.98 14.17
C ALA A 19 -4.66 -8.47 14.25
N GLU A 20 -3.69 -7.64 13.85
CA GLU A 20 -3.83 -6.19 13.81
C GLU A 20 -4.89 -5.75 12.77
N LEU A 21 -4.93 -6.38 11.60
CA LEU A 21 -5.98 -6.10 10.60
C LEU A 21 -7.37 -6.41 11.14
N ARG A 22 -7.54 -7.54 11.86
CA ARG A 22 -8.82 -7.87 12.51
C ARG A 22 -9.20 -6.87 13.59
N ALA A 23 -8.23 -6.41 14.39
CA ALA A 23 -8.44 -5.36 15.37
C ALA A 23 -8.88 -4.04 14.73
N ALA A 24 -8.41 -3.76 13.50
CA ALA A 24 -8.88 -2.65 12.67
C ALA A 24 -10.24 -2.90 12.00
N GLY A 25 -10.92 -4.02 12.29
CA GLY A 25 -12.19 -4.38 11.65
C GLY A 25 -12.04 -4.94 10.22
N ILE A 26 -10.81 -5.22 9.77
CA ILE A 26 -10.53 -5.74 8.44
C ILE A 26 -10.44 -7.26 8.48
N ARG A 27 -11.29 -7.91 7.70
CA ARG A 27 -11.24 -9.37 7.50
C ARG A 27 -11.01 -9.66 6.02
N ILE A 28 -10.01 -10.48 5.73
CA ILE A 28 -9.75 -10.96 4.38
C ILE A 28 -10.89 -11.91 4.01
N PRO A 29 -11.63 -11.65 2.91
CA PRO A 29 -12.72 -12.52 2.49
C PRO A 29 -12.18 -13.87 1.99
N SER A 30 -13.04 -14.90 1.96
CA SER A 30 -12.67 -16.21 1.43
C SER A 30 -12.32 -16.17 -0.06
N ASN A 31 -12.98 -15.26 -0.81
CA ASN A 31 -12.66 -15.03 -2.22
C ASN A 31 -11.52 -14.00 -2.32
N HIS A 32 -10.28 -14.49 -2.33
CA HIS A 32 -9.07 -13.70 -2.50
C HIS A 32 -8.05 -14.47 -3.34
N SER A 33 -7.16 -13.73 -3.97
CA SER A 33 -5.96 -14.28 -4.62
C SER A 33 -4.77 -14.16 -3.69
N ARG A 34 -3.92 -15.17 -3.65
CA ARG A 34 -2.69 -15.18 -2.87
C ARG A 34 -1.53 -15.69 -3.71
N TRP A 35 -0.38 -15.00 -3.63
CA TRP A 35 0.86 -15.43 -4.27
C TRP A 35 2.08 -14.98 -3.47
N HIS A 36 3.24 -15.52 -3.83
CA HIS A 36 4.51 -15.20 -3.20
C HIS A 36 5.47 -14.63 -4.23
N ASN A 37 6.30 -13.70 -3.80
CA ASN A 37 7.44 -13.20 -4.56
C ASN A 37 8.68 -13.29 -3.67
N LEU A 38 9.81 -13.73 -4.21
CA LEU A 38 11.10 -13.63 -3.52
C LEU A 38 11.40 -12.15 -3.24
N LEU A 39 12.08 -11.90 -2.14
CA LEU A 39 12.63 -10.58 -1.88
C LEU A 39 13.72 -10.28 -2.91
N HIS A 40 13.77 -9.03 -3.36
CA HIS A 40 14.84 -8.57 -4.24
C HIS A 40 16.13 -8.41 -3.41
N PRO A 41 17.33 -8.68 -3.99
CA PRO A 41 18.61 -8.49 -3.28
C PRO A 41 18.83 -7.07 -2.73
N ASP A 42 18.20 -6.07 -3.32
CA ASP A 42 18.25 -4.68 -2.85
C ASP A 42 17.28 -4.38 -1.70
N ASP A 43 16.37 -5.29 -1.40
CA ASP A 43 15.55 -5.22 -0.19
C ASP A 43 16.45 -5.57 0.99
N TRP A 44 16.88 -4.62 1.77
CA TRP A 44 17.78 -4.66 2.94
C TRP A 44 17.53 -5.85 3.88
N PHE A 45 18.29 -6.96 3.74
CA PHE A 45 18.11 -8.15 4.59
C PHE A 45 19.34 -9.02 4.76
N ASP A 46 19.36 -9.69 5.91
CA ASP A 46 20.32 -10.69 6.28
C ASP A 46 20.20 -11.93 5.37
N GLU A 47 21.28 -12.37 4.77
CA GLU A 47 21.36 -13.46 3.77
C GLU A 47 21.05 -14.85 4.34
N SER A 48 20.63 -14.97 5.61
CA SER A 48 20.60 -16.26 6.32
C SER A 48 19.31 -17.08 6.16
N GLU A 49 18.21 -16.50 5.65
CA GLU A 49 16.93 -17.23 5.43
C GLU A 49 16.27 -16.80 4.13
N GLU A 50 15.68 -17.76 3.40
CA GLU A 50 14.85 -17.47 2.23
C GLU A 50 13.59 -16.71 2.65
N GLU A 51 13.63 -15.39 2.55
CA GLU A 51 12.49 -14.54 2.79
C GLU A 51 11.71 -14.23 1.50
N TYR A 52 10.41 -14.12 1.63
CA TYR A 52 9.52 -13.83 0.51
C TYR A 52 8.37 -12.92 0.92
N TRP A 53 7.85 -12.20 -0.04
CA TRP A 53 6.63 -11.44 0.12
C TRP A 53 5.40 -12.31 -0.04
N VAL A 54 4.47 -12.22 0.89
CA VAL A 54 3.12 -12.80 0.77
C VAL A 54 2.19 -11.69 0.32
N ASN A 55 1.61 -11.85 -0.85
CA ASN A 55 0.64 -10.91 -1.39
C ASN A 55 -0.75 -11.51 -1.31
N VAL A 56 -1.74 -10.70 -0.90
CA VAL A 56 -3.15 -11.10 -0.83
C VAL A 56 -3.99 -10.01 -1.46
N ALA A 57 -4.65 -10.32 -2.57
CA ALA A 57 -5.53 -9.39 -3.27
C ALA A 57 -6.99 -9.81 -3.15
N PHE A 58 -7.85 -8.84 -2.84
CA PHE A 58 -9.28 -9.06 -2.69
C PHE A 58 -10.10 -7.81 -2.94
N HIS A 59 -11.38 -7.99 -3.15
CA HIS A 59 -12.35 -6.91 -3.23
C HIS A 59 -12.74 -6.47 -1.82
N ALA A 60 -12.59 -5.18 -1.53
CA ALA A 60 -12.99 -4.60 -0.25
C ALA A 60 -14.12 -3.58 -0.45
N PRO A 61 -15.13 -3.55 0.43
CA PRO A 61 -16.18 -2.54 0.36
C PRO A 61 -15.60 -1.17 0.71
N LEU A 62 -16.14 -0.12 0.08
CA LEU A 62 -15.69 1.25 0.28
C LEU A 62 -15.84 1.71 1.75
N SER A 63 -16.78 1.12 2.50
CA SER A 63 -16.97 1.38 3.92
C SER A 63 -15.75 1.07 4.79
N LEU A 64 -14.84 0.21 4.32
CA LEU A 64 -13.59 -0.10 5.02
C LEU A 64 -12.41 0.79 4.61
N LEU A 65 -12.61 1.76 3.72
CA LEU A 65 -11.51 2.60 3.22
C LEU A 65 -10.76 3.31 4.35
N GLN A 66 -11.48 3.87 5.32
CA GLN A 66 -10.86 4.54 6.48
C GLN A 66 -10.00 3.59 7.31
N ASN A 67 -10.47 2.37 7.54
CA ASN A 67 -9.74 1.37 8.30
C ASN A 67 -8.44 0.96 7.58
N PHE A 68 -8.49 0.81 6.27
CA PHE A 68 -7.29 0.54 5.46
C PHE A 68 -6.31 1.71 5.43
N LEU A 69 -6.81 2.94 5.27
CA LEU A 69 -5.96 4.13 5.33
C LEU A 69 -5.31 4.30 6.69
N TRP A 70 -6.08 4.06 7.78
CA TRP A 70 -5.53 4.03 9.13
C TRP A 70 -4.36 3.03 9.22
N CYS A 71 -4.58 1.79 8.80
CA CYS A 71 -3.56 0.74 8.85
C CYS A 71 -2.31 1.09 8.03
N ALA A 72 -2.49 1.69 6.85
CA ALA A 72 -1.37 2.09 6.00
C ALA A 72 -0.52 3.20 6.64
N LEU A 73 -1.17 4.22 7.24
CA LEU A 73 -0.51 5.39 7.82
C LEU A 73 -0.02 5.15 9.25
N ALA A 74 -0.70 4.30 10.04
CA ALA A 74 -0.33 4.02 11.43
C ALA A 74 1.03 3.31 11.58
N ARG A 75 1.58 2.79 10.49
CA ARG A 75 2.83 2.04 10.49
C ARG A 75 4.00 2.82 11.08
N ASP A 76 4.04 4.14 10.88
CA ASP A 76 5.14 5.00 11.32
C ASP A 76 4.96 5.56 12.74
N PHE A 77 3.80 5.31 13.37
CA PHE A 77 3.49 5.79 14.71
C PHE A 77 3.63 4.67 15.76
N GLY A 78 4.71 4.73 16.56
CA GLY A 78 5.13 3.67 17.48
C GLY A 78 4.07 3.12 18.43
N ASP A 79 3.27 4.00 19.03
CA ASP A 79 2.33 3.66 20.12
C ASP A 79 0.88 3.49 19.67
N ILE A 80 0.58 3.76 18.41
CA ILE A 80 -0.78 3.68 17.87
C ILE A 80 -1.13 2.24 17.49
N ARG A 81 -2.36 1.83 17.84
CA ARG A 81 -2.92 0.51 17.49
C ARG A 81 -4.33 0.68 16.92
N PRO A 82 -4.78 -0.22 16.03
CA PRO A 82 -4.02 -1.31 15.39
C PRO A 82 -2.99 -0.79 14.39
N ARG A 83 -1.85 -1.49 14.29
CA ARG A 83 -0.71 -1.12 13.44
C ARG A 83 -0.14 -2.35 12.74
N PRO A 84 -0.75 -2.84 11.67
CA PRO A 84 -0.23 -3.98 10.93
C PRO A 84 1.02 -3.59 10.15
N PHE A 85 2.07 -4.37 10.26
CA PHE A 85 3.28 -4.22 9.43
C PHE A 85 3.06 -4.85 8.07
N CYS A 86 2.36 -4.16 7.19
CA CYS A 86 2.14 -4.59 5.82
C CYS A 86 2.01 -3.38 4.88
N ASP A 87 2.37 -3.58 3.64
CA ASP A 87 2.08 -2.61 2.59
C ASP A 87 0.64 -2.79 2.12
N ILE A 88 -0.06 -1.69 1.90
CA ILE A 88 -1.46 -1.68 1.48
C ILE A 88 -1.59 -0.93 0.17
N TYR A 89 -1.94 -1.64 -0.89
CA TYR A 89 -2.13 -1.09 -2.22
C TYR A 89 -3.63 -0.99 -2.54
N PHE A 90 -4.06 0.18 -2.95
CA PHE A 90 -5.43 0.46 -3.36
C PHE A 90 -5.53 0.43 -4.87
N PHE A 91 -6.45 -0.35 -5.43
CA PHE A 91 -6.67 -0.41 -6.87
C PHE A 91 -8.07 0.09 -7.23
N ASN A 92 -8.14 1.04 -8.15
CA ASN A 92 -9.36 1.37 -8.85
C ASN A 92 -9.29 0.76 -10.25
N LEU A 93 -9.96 -0.37 -10.45
CA LEU A 93 -9.89 -1.11 -11.70
C LEU A 93 -10.58 -0.36 -12.86
N SER A 94 -11.59 0.45 -12.58
CA SER A 94 -12.30 1.22 -13.61
C SER A 94 -11.43 2.35 -14.16
N LEU A 95 -10.67 3.03 -13.31
CA LEU A 95 -9.73 4.09 -13.69
C LEU A 95 -8.35 3.55 -14.05
N GLN A 96 -8.10 2.27 -13.78
CA GLN A 96 -6.79 1.63 -13.93
C GLN A 96 -5.68 2.36 -13.17
N VAL A 97 -5.98 2.79 -11.95
CA VAL A 97 -5.00 3.44 -11.07
C VAL A 97 -4.76 2.62 -9.81
N MET A 98 -3.54 2.67 -9.31
CA MET A 98 -3.12 2.15 -8.03
C MET A 98 -2.67 3.31 -7.14
N ALA A 99 -3.03 3.29 -5.86
CA ALA A 99 -2.50 4.18 -4.86
C ALA A 99 -1.76 3.37 -3.79
N PHE A 100 -0.59 3.83 -3.40
CA PHE A 100 0.25 3.23 -2.37
C PHE A 100 0.66 4.30 -1.36
N PRO A 101 -0.02 4.38 -0.20
CA PRO A 101 0.47 5.13 0.95
C PRO A 101 1.73 4.43 1.47
N TYR A 102 2.89 5.05 1.33
CA TYR A 102 4.16 4.44 1.74
C TYR A 102 4.56 4.84 3.16
N ASP A 103 4.17 6.04 3.60
CA ASP A 103 4.37 6.54 4.97
C ASP A 103 3.33 7.64 5.31
N ASP A 104 3.50 8.29 6.46
CA ASP A 104 2.65 9.39 6.94
C ASP A 104 2.79 10.69 6.11
N ARG A 105 3.79 10.79 5.25
CA ARG A 105 4.09 12.00 4.45
C ARG A 105 3.46 11.98 3.06
N GLY A 106 3.12 10.80 2.53
CA GLY A 106 2.57 10.76 1.19
C GLY A 106 2.13 9.39 0.67
N MET A 107 1.67 9.44 -0.57
CA MET A 107 1.31 8.25 -1.31
C MET A 107 1.67 8.40 -2.79
N ASP A 108 2.04 7.31 -3.40
CA ASP A 108 2.19 7.23 -4.85
C ASP A 108 0.86 6.89 -5.51
N VAL A 109 0.55 7.56 -6.61
CA VAL A 109 -0.59 7.21 -7.47
C VAL A 109 -0.07 6.96 -8.87
N VAL A 110 -0.21 5.73 -9.35
CA VAL A 110 0.31 5.31 -10.64
C VAL A 110 -0.76 4.60 -11.49
N GLY A 111 -0.57 4.61 -12.79
CA GLY A 111 -1.45 3.92 -13.73
C GLY A 111 -0.99 4.09 -15.17
N PRO A 112 -1.45 3.23 -16.10
CA PRO A 112 -1.07 3.30 -17.52
C PRO A 112 -1.78 4.43 -18.27
N ASN A 113 -2.90 4.94 -17.75
CA ASN A 113 -3.72 5.95 -18.43
C ASN A 113 -3.38 7.35 -17.94
N ARG A 114 -2.77 8.15 -18.83
CA ARG A 114 -2.36 9.53 -18.55
C ARG A 114 -3.53 10.44 -18.17
N THR A 115 -4.71 10.25 -18.77
CA THR A 115 -5.86 11.15 -18.57
C THR A 115 -6.31 11.25 -17.11
N PRO A 116 -6.65 10.15 -16.40
CA PRO A 116 -7.03 10.23 -15.00
C PRO A 116 -5.89 10.73 -14.10
N LEU A 117 -4.64 10.40 -14.41
CA LEU A 117 -3.48 10.91 -13.64
C LEU A 117 -3.31 12.42 -13.81
N ALA A 118 -3.45 12.95 -15.03
CA ALA A 118 -3.42 14.39 -15.28
C ALA A 118 -4.56 15.13 -14.56
N GLN A 119 -5.74 14.56 -14.50
CA GLN A 119 -6.86 15.12 -13.74
C GLN A 119 -6.57 15.15 -12.23
N LEU A 120 -6.02 14.06 -11.69
CA LEU A 120 -5.59 14.02 -10.28
C LEU A 120 -4.50 15.05 -10.00
N TYR A 121 -3.48 15.12 -10.86
CA TYR A 121 -2.41 16.11 -10.78
C TYR A 121 -2.95 17.54 -10.72
N GLN A 122 -3.83 17.94 -11.65
CA GLN A 122 -4.41 19.28 -11.70
C GLN A 122 -5.27 19.59 -10.48
N LYS A 123 -6.08 18.63 -10.03
CA LYS A 123 -7.01 18.81 -8.92
C LYS A 123 -6.31 18.89 -7.56
N HIS A 124 -5.19 18.22 -7.40
CA HIS A 124 -4.55 17.99 -6.11
C HIS A 124 -3.17 18.63 -5.98
N GLN A 125 -2.85 19.64 -6.78
CA GLN A 125 -1.54 20.31 -6.83
C GLN A 125 -0.98 20.74 -5.46
N ARG A 126 -1.86 21.16 -4.54
CA ARG A 126 -1.45 21.61 -3.20
C ARG A 126 -0.86 20.48 -2.32
N TYR A 127 -1.09 19.24 -2.69
CA TYR A 127 -0.59 18.06 -1.95
C TYR A 127 0.63 17.42 -2.61
N LEU A 128 1.05 17.93 -3.77
CA LEU A 128 2.21 17.37 -4.47
C LEU A 128 3.49 17.70 -3.72
N LEU A 129 4.35 16.69 -3.56
CA LEU A 129 5.65 16.87 -2.96
C LEU A 129 6.52 17.77 -3.84
N ALA A 130 7.25 18.70 -3.21
CA ALA A 130 8.08 19.68 -3.93
C ALA A 130 9.18 19.00 -4.76
N HIS A 131 9.68 17.84 -4.29
CA HIS A 131 10.72 17.07 -4.95
C HIS A 131 10.28 16.54 -6.32
N ASP A 132 9.07 16.00 -6.41
CA ASP A 132 8.56 15.34 -7.61
C ASP A 132 7.88 16.28 -8.60
N ARG A 133 7.56 17.50 -8.13
CA ARG A 133 6.81 18.49 -8.90
C ARG A 133 7.42 18.81 -10.28
N PRO A 134 8.74 19.03 -10.44
CA PRO A 134 9.31 19.34 -11.74
C PRO A 134 9.07 18.25 -12.79
N VAL A 135 9.20 16.97 -12.41
CA VAL A 135 8.98 15.82 -13.28
C VAL A 135 7.49 15.66 -13.60
N MET A 136 6.63 15.87 -12.61
CA MET A 136 5.18 15.84 -12.80
C MET A 136 4.71 16.99 -13.70
N ASP A 137 5.26 18.20 -13.54
CA ASP A 137 4.97 19.35 -14.39
C ASP A 137 5.33 19.05 -15.84
N GLU A 138 6.49 18.45 -16.10
CA GLU A 138 6.91 18.05 -17.45
C GLU A 138 5.98 16.98 -18.03
N THR A 139 5.61 16.00 -17.21
CA THR A 139 4.75 14.87 -17.63
C THR A 139 3.33 15.31 -17.94
N PHE A 140 2.73 16.22 -17.15
CA PHE A 140 1.30 16.55 -17.17
C PHE A 140 0.98 17.95 -17.71
N ARG A 141 1.99 18.73 -18.11
CA ARG A 141 1.73 20.00 -18.82
C ARG A 141 0.86 19.77 -20.04
N VAL A 142 -0.20 20.53 -20.15
CA VAL A 142 -1.06 20.64 -21.31
C VAL A 142 -0.60 21.81 -22.14
#